data_ddf93af97e68782f47b665f7477e194b
#
_entry.id   ddf93af97e68782f47b665f7477e194b
#
_cell.length_a   1.000
_cell.length_b   1.000
_cell.length_c   1.000
_cell.angle_alpha   90.00
_cell.angle_beta   90.00
_cell.angle_gamma   90.00
#
_symmetry.space_group_name_H-M   'P 1'
#
loop_
_entity.id
_entity.type
_entity.pdbx_description
1 polymer ?
#
loop_
_entity_poly.entity_id
_entity_poly.type
_entity_poly.pdbx_seq_one_letter_code
_entity_poly.pdbx_strand_id
1 'polypeptide(L)'
;HGVVSYAIGNWPPPWGIEYRVDGLSSYVLILVSAIASVVLPYSRASIAAEIEPQQHYLFYTMLALCLAGLLGMTVTGDAFNIFVFLEISSLATYVMVALASDRRALLAAYQYLIMGTIGATFVVIGVGLLYLMTGTLNLADMAQRLAPLRGTRPVLAALAFLTVGLSIKAAVFPLHQWLPNAYAYAPSAVSAFVAATATKVALYVLMRYYFTVFGEPQVFARLPMQQMLLVLALAGMFGASTVAIFQTDLKRLFAYSSVAQVGYIILGLSFGSATGLAAGIVHLFNHGVTKGAIFMLLGAVAATVGGTGL
;
A
#
# COMPACT_ATOMS: atom_id res chain seq x y z
N HIS A 1 18.26 16.08 12.04
CA HIS A 1 17.20 15.09 12.29
C HIS A 1 17.80 13.70 12.09
N GLY A 2 18.02 12.98 13.22
CA GLY A 2 18.67 11.66 13.21
C GLY A 2 17.73 10.54 12.85
N VAL A 3 18.27 9.44 12.34
CA VAL A 3 17.58 8.16 12.21
C VAL A 3 17.46 7.54 13.60
N VAL A 4 16.25 7.14 14.02
CA VAL A 4 16.04 6.38 15.25
C VAL A 4 16.12 4.90 14.90
N SER A 5 17.01 4.17 15.55
CA SER A 5 17.19 2.72 15.39
C SER A 5 16.93 2.01 16.71
N TYR A 6 16.23 0.86 16.64
CA TYR A 6 15.97 0.00 17.78
C TYR A 6 16.18 -1.46 17.38
N ALA A 7 17.14 -2.13 18.02
CA ALA A 7 17.42 -3.56 17.80
C ALA A 7 16.42 -4.42 18.60
N ILE A 8 15.61 -5.21 17.93
CA ILE A 8 14.62 -6.08 18.57
C ILE A 8 15.33 -7.18 19.34
N GLY A 9 14.98 -7.35 20.62
CA GLY A 9 15.56 -8.36 21.50
C GLY A 9 17.05 -8.15 21.79
N ASN A 10 17.57 -6.92 21.62
CA ASN A 10 18.99 -6.56 21.75
C ASN A 10 19.94 -7.30 20.78
N TRP A 11 19.42 -7.88 19.70
CA TRP A 11 20.23 -8.43 18.63
C TRP A 11 20.65 -7.32 17.67
N PRO A 12 21.96 -7.00 17.57
CA PRO A 12 22.41 -5.90 16.72
C PRO A 12 22.18 -6.21 15.23
N PRO A 13 21.81 -5.19 14.42
CA PRO A 13 21.79 -5.36 12.98
C PRO A 13 23.23 -5.61 12.45
N PRO A 14 23.42 -6.34 11.35
CA PRO A 14 22.40 -6.88 10.45
C PRO A 14 21.85 -8.26 10.85
N TRP A 15 22.27 -8.82 11.98
CA TRP A 15 21.90 -10.17 12.44
C TRP A 15 20.49 -10.22 13.03
N GLY A 16 20.12 -9.16 13.78
CA GLY A 16 18.78 -8.99 14.34
C GLY A 16 17.92 -8.07 13.50
N ILE A 17 16.59 -8.18 13.71
CA ILE A 17 15.63 -7.27 13.10
C ILE A 17 15.77 -5.90 13.74
N GLU A 18 15.86 -4.86 12.92
CA GLU A 18 15.95 -3.46 13.32
C GLU A 18 14.65 -2.74 12.99
N TYR A 19 14.13 -1.96 13.96
CA TYR A 19 13.20 -0.90 13.65
C TYR A 19 13.98 0.38 13.36
N ARG A 20 13.72 0.96 12.19
CA ARG A 20 14.46 2.12 11.68
C ARG A 20 13.51 3.19 11.20
N VAL A 21 13.44 4.28 11.94
CA VAL A 21 12.54 5.40 11.65
C VAL A 21 13.37 6.61 11.24
N ASP A 22 13.11 7.09 10.04
CA ASP A 22 13.67 8.33 9.48
C ASP A 22 12.53 9.32 9.12
N GLY A 23 12.85 10.42 8.46
CA GLY A 23 11.87 11.44 8.08
C GLY A 23 10.72 10.91 7.21
N LEU A 24 11.01 10.02 6.25
CA LEU A 24 9.98 9.44 5.38
C LEU A 24 9.10 8.43 6.14
N SER A 25 9.70 7.58 6.98
CA SER A 25 8.94 6.68 7.86
C SER A 25 8.03 7.46 8.78
N SER A 26 8.56 8.49 9.45
CA SER A 26 7.78 9.33 10.38
C SER A 26 6.59 9.98 9.69
N TYR A 27 6.77 10.47 8.45
CA TYR A 27 5.72 11.08 7.66
C TYR A 27 4.56 10.12 7.37
N VAL A 28 4.89 8.87 6.97
CA VAL A 28 3.88 7.84 6.70
C VAL A 28 3.26 7.31 7.99
N LEU A 29 4.03 7.18 9.08
CA LEU A 29 3.51 6.81 10.41
C LEU A 29 2.46 7.80 10.90
N ILE A 30 2.73 9.11 10.75
CA ILE A 30 1.77 10.17 11.11
C ILE A 30 0.48 10.01 10.30
N LEU A 31 0.59 9.80 8.99
CA LEU A 31 -0.59 9.60 8.14
C LEU A 31 -1.43 8.41 8.61
N VAL A 32 -0.80 7.24 8.76
CA VAL A 32 -1.50 6.00 9.12
C VAL A 32 -2.14 6.10 10.51
N SER A 33 -1.40 6.64 11.50
CA SER A 33 -1.88 6.82 12.87
C SER A 33 -3.00 7.84 12.97
N ALA A 34 -2.89 8.97 12.25
CA ALA A 34 -3.93 10.00 12.23
C ALA A 34 -5.23 9.47 11.61
N ILE A 35 -5.14 8.77 10.47
CA ILE A 35 -6.31 8.15 9.83
C ILE A 35 -6.92 7.10 10.75
N ALA A 36 -6.13 6.24 11.38
CA ALA A 36 -6.63 5.24 12.35
C ALA A 36 -7.39 5.90 13.51
N SER A 37 -6.84 7.00 14.06
CA SER A 37 -7.44 7.74 15.18
C SER A 37 -8.81 8.35 14.83
N VAL A 38 -9.03 8.72 13.56
CA VAL A 38 -10.31 9.27 13.09
C VAL A 38 -11.29 8.15 12.69
N VAL A 39 -10.79 7.12 12.00
CA VAL A 39 -11.65 6.02 11.51
C VAL A 39 -12.13 5.13 12.66
N LEU A 40 -11.36 4.96 13.72
CA LEU A 40 -11.73 4.09 14.85
C LEU A 40 -13.04 4.56 15.55
N PRO A 41 -13.21 5.81 15.97
CA PRO A 41 -14.50 6.28 16.49
C PRO A 41 -15.63 6.28 15.45
N TYR A 42 -15.33 6.64 14.18
CA TYR A 42 -16.28 6.55 13.08
C TYR A 42 -16.80 5.11 12.85
N SER A 43 -15.94 4.11 12.99
CA SER A 43 -16.25 2.71 12.73
C SER A 43 -17.40 2.19 13.59
N ARG A 44 -17.59 2.74 14.81
CA ARG A 44 -18.64 2.30 15.73
C ARG A 44 -20.04 2.39 15.11
N ALA A 45 -20.35 3.50 14.47
CA ALA A 45 -21.64 3.70 13.81
C ALA A 45 -21.77 2.90 12.50
N SER A 46 -20.70 2.89 11.68
CA SER A 46 -20.67 2.15 10.42
C SER A 46 -20.84 0.63 10.65
N ILE A 47 -20.10 0.07 11.60
CA ILE A 47 -20.12 -1.37 11.88
C ILE A 47 -21.46 -1.82 12.45
N ALA A 48 -22.07 -1.02 13.33
CA ALA A 48 -23.39 -1.32 13.87
C ALA A 48 -24.48 -1.37 12.79
N ALA A 49 -24.31 -0.64 11.68
CA ALA A 49 -25.26 -0.62 10.57
C ALA A 49 -24.97 -1.65 9.47
N GLU A 50 -23.70 -2.04 9.28
CA GLU A 50 -23.27 -2.77 8.08
C GLU A 50 -22.78 -4.22 8.35
N ILE A 51 -22.51 -4.58 9.63
CA ILE A 51 -22.00 -5.90 10.02
C ILE A 51 -22.88 -6.50 11.10
N GLU A 52 -23.04 -7.82 11.07
CA GLU A 52 -23.78 -8.55 12.11
C GLU A 52 -23.16 -8.37 13.50
N PRO A 53 -23.95 -8.14 14.56
CA PRO A 53 -23.43 -7.89 15.92
C PRO A 53 -22.49 -8.99 16.44
N GLN A 54 -22.71 -10.23 16.04
CA GLN A 54 -21.88 -11.38 16.42
C GLN A 54 -20.47 -11.32 15.82
N GLN A 55 -20.25 -10.52 14.78
CA GLN A 55 -18.98 -10.40 14.06
C GLN A 55 -18.21 -9.09 14.37
N HIS A 56 -18.76 -8.21 15.21
CA HIS A 56 -18.12 -6.93 15.55
C HIS A 56 -16.73 -7.13 16.17
N TYR A 57 -16.54 -8.12 17.06
CA TYR A 57 -15.24 -8.40 17.66
C TYR A 57 -14.20 -8.78 16.58
N LEU A 58 -14.62 -9.57 15.59
CA LEU A 58 -13.74 -9.98 14.50
C LEU A 58 -13.29 -8.77 13.67
N PHE A 59 -14.20 -7.84 13.37
CA PHE A 59 -13.84 -6.59 12.70
C PHE A 59 -12.75 -5.82 13.45
N TYR A 60 -12.94 -5.57 14.76
CA TYR A 60 -11.95 -4.80 15.53
C TYR A 60 -10.61 -5.54 15.67
N THR A 61 -10.64 -6.86 15.81
CA THR A 61 -9.41 -7.68 15.79
C THR A 61 -8.67 -7.55 14.46
N MET A 62 -9.38 -7.67 13.35
CA MET A 62 -8.78 -7.53 12.01
C MET A 62 -8.30 -6.10 11.73
N LEU A 63 -9.04 -5.08 12.19
CA LEU A 63 -8.61 -3.68 12.08
C LEU A 63 -7.32 -3.44 12.85
N ALA A 64 -7.19 -3.96 14.07
CA ALA A 64 -5.98 -3.86 14.88
C ALA A 64 -4.79 -4.58 14.21
N LEU A 65 -5.00 -5.78 13.67
CA LEU A 65 -3.97 -6.51 12.93
C LEU A 65 -3.56 -5.78 11.64
N CYS A 66 -4.53 -5.25 10.90
CA CYS A 66 -4.25 -4.45 9.70
C CYS A 66 -3.42 -3.22 10.04
N LEU A 67 -3.80 -2.47 11.08
CA LEU A 67 -3.07 -1.30 11.56
C LEU A 67 -1.65 -1.69 12.00
N ALA A 68 -1.50 -2.74 12.80
CA ALA A 68 -0.19 -3.25 13.23
C ALA A 68 0.70 -3.63 12.03
N GLY A 69 0.14 -4.30 11.01
CA GLY A 69 0.85 -4.62 9.78
C GLY A 69 1.31 -3.39 9.00
N LEU A 70 0.44 -2.38 8.84
CA LEU A 70 0.77 -1.12 8.14
C LEU A 70 1.85 -0.32 8.88
N LEU A 71 1.74 -0.19 10.19
CA LEU A 71 2.75 0.48 11.02
C LEU A 71 4.06 -0.31 11.01
N GLY A 72 3.98 -1.65 11.11
CA GLY A 72 5.14 -2.54 11.08
C GLY A 72 5.94 -2.41 9.78
N MET A 73 5.28 -2.41 8.61
CA MET A 73 5.96 -2.16 7.32
C MET A 73 6.67 -0.80 7.28
N THR A 74 6.15 0.17 8.02
CA THR A 74 6.67 1.54 7.99
C THR A 74 7.89 1.71 8.88
N VAL A 75 7.96 0.97 10.00
CA VAL A 75 9.06 1.09 10.97
C VAL A 75 10.19 0.09 10.75
N THR A 76 9.93 -1.05 10.11
CA THR A 76 10.95 -2.09 9.98
C THR A 76 12.07 -1.73 9.01
N GLY A 77 13.31 -2.03 9.39
CA GLY A 77 14.50 -1.94 8.56
C GLY A 77 14.91 -3.27 7.93
N ASP A 78 14.04 -4.27 7.92
CA ASP A 78 14.31 -5.63 7.44
C ASP A 78 13.38 -6.01 6.28
N ALA A 79 13.95 -6.52 5.19
CA ALA A 79 13.22 -6.81 3.95
C ALA A 79 12.20 -7.94 4.10
N PHE A 80 12.53 -9.00 4.85
CA PHE A 80 11.61 -10.10 5.07
C PHE A 80 10.51 -9.74 6.07
N ASN A 81 10.86 -8.94 7.07
CA ASN A 81 9.88 -8.44 8.03
C ASN A 81 8.88 -7.46 7.38
N ILE A 82 9.29 -6.69 6.36
CA ILE A 82 8.34 -5.94 5.50
C ILE A 82 7.33 -6.91 4.88
N PHE A 83 7.77 -8.03 4.31
CA PHE A 83 6.87 -9.03 3.72
C PHE A 83 5.92 -9.62 4.76
N VAL A 84 6.39 -9.95 5.97
CA VAL A 84 5.53 -10.49 7.05
C VAL A 84 4.44 -9.49 7.43
N PHE A 85 4.78 -8.24 7.68
CA PHE A 85 3.80 -7.19 8.00
C PHE A 85 2.85 -6.88 6.84
N LEU A 86 3.34 -6.97 5.60
CA LEU A 86 2.52 -6.85 4.40
C LEU A 86 1.45 -7.95 4.35
N GLU A 87 1.79 -9.18 4.68
CA GLU A 87 0.83 -10.28 4.72
C GLU A 87 -0.15 -10.14 5.89
N ILE A 88 0.32 -9.77 7.09
CA ILE A 88 -0.56 -9.52 8.24
C ILE A 88 -1.63 -8.47 7.87
N SER A 89 -1.23 -7.34 7.31
CA SER A 89 -2.17 -6.28 6.93
C SER A 89 -3.12 -6.72 5.81
N SER A 90 -2.62 -7.49 4.84
CA SER A 90 -3.39 -7.94 3.68
C SER A 90 -4.45 -8.96 4.08
N LEU A 91 -4.06 -10.02 4.82
CA LEU A 91 -4.99 -11.06 5.28
C LEU A 91 -6.09 -10.46 6.16
N ALA A 92 -5.72 -9.56 7.08
CA ALA A 92 -6.70 -8.85 7.90
C ALA A 92 -7.67 -8.02 7.04
N THR A 93 -7.18 -7.36 5.98
CA THR A 93 -8.03 -6.59 5.07
C THR A 93 -9.00 -7.48 4.29
N TYR A 94 -8.56 -8.64 3.81
CA TYR A 94 -9.44 -9.57 3.06
C TYR A 94 -10.62 -10.02 3.93
N VAL A 95 -10.35 -10.34 5.20
CA VAL A 95 -11.40 -10.69 6.16
C VAL A 95 -12.33 -9.51 6.39
N MET A 96 -11.81 -8.31 6.64
CA MET A 96 -12.65 -7.13 6.84
C MET A 96 -13.57 -6.81 5.65
N VAL A 97 -13.10 -6.99 4.41
CA VAL A 97 -13.92 -6.82 3.21
C VAL A 97 -15.04 -7.86 3.17
N ALA A 98 -14.73 -9.12 3.53
CA ALA A 98 -15.69 -10.21 3.52
C ALA A 98 -16.78 -10.12 4.61
N LEU A 99 -16.60 -9.28 5.64
CA LEU A 99 -17.58 -9.09 6.72
C LEU A 99 -18.83 -8.29 6.31
N ALA A 100 -18.84 -7.66 5.14
CA ALA A 100 -20.03 -6.95 4.68
C ALA A 100 -21.19 -7.92 4.40
N SER A 101 -22.42 -7.47 4.67
CA SER A 101 -23.64 -8.26 4.46
C SER A 101 -23.95 -8.53 2.98
N ASP A 102 -23.40 -7.75 2.05
CA ASP A 102 -23.58 -7.92 0.61
C ASP A 102 -22.74 -9.11 0.10
N ARG A 103 -23.39 -10.07 -0.58
CA ARG A 103 -22.71 -11.22 -1.19
C ARG A 103 -21.61 -10.85 -2.19
N ARG A 104 -21.71 -9.69 -2.84
CA ARG A 104 -20.69 -9.16 -3.75
C ARG A 104 -19.36 -8.89 -3.03
N ALA A 105 -19.40 -8.59 -1.73
CA ALA A 105 -18.21 -8.40 -0.90
C ALA A 105 -17.36 -9.68 -0.78
N LEU A 106 -17.98 -10.86 -0.73
CA LEU A 106 -17.26 -12.12 -0.70
C LEU A 106 -16.45 -12.35 -1.99
N LEU A 107 -17.05 -12.06 -3.15
CA LEU A 107 -16.34 -12.13 -4.43
C LEU A 107 -15.23 -11.08 -4.53
N ALA A 108 -15.50 -9.87 -4.04
CA ALA A 108 -14.48 -8.80 -4.00
C ALA A 108 -13.31 -9.17 -3.08
N ALA A 109 -13.59 -9.74 -1.91
CA ALA A 109 -12.57 -10.23 -0.98
C ALA A 109 -11.75 -11.37 -1.61
N TYR A 110 -12.40 -12.31 -2.30
CA TYR A 110 -11.72 -13.39 -3.01
C TYR A 110 -10.81 -12.85 -4.13
N GLN A 111 -11.30 -11.93 -4.96
CA GLN A 111 -10.48 -11.29 -6.02
C GLN A 111 -9.28 -10.55 -5.41
N TYR A 112 -9.50 -9.86 -4.29
CA TYR A 112 -8.42 -9.17 -3.57
C TYR A 112 -7.42 -10.16 -2.97
N LEU A 113 -7.87 -11.26 -2.38
CA LEU A 113 -7.01 -12.33 -1.88
C LEU A 113 -6.11 -12.88 -2.99
N ILE A 114 -6.67 -13.27 -4.14
CA ILE A 114 -5.89 -13.85 -5.26
C ILE A 114 -4.84 -12.85 -5.76
N MET A 115 -5.24 -11.62 -6.09
CA MET A 115 -4.31 -10.62 -6.59
C MET A 115 -3.27 -10.23 -5.51
N GLY A 116 -3.72 -10.10 -4.27
CA GLY A 116 -2.83 -9.77 -3.16
C GLY A 116 -1.80 -10.86 -2.86
N THR A 117 -2.17 -12.14 -2.92
CA THR A 117 -1.26 -13.27 -2.73
C THR A 117 -0.24 -13.35 -3.89
N ILE A 118 -0.68 -13.15 -5.14
CA ILE A 118 0.25 -13.06 -6.27
C ILE A 118 1.26 -11.93 -6.02
N GLY A 119 0.79 -10.73 -5.61
CA GLY A 119 1.67 -9.60 -5.31
C GLY A 119 2.69 -9.92 -4.20
N ALA A 120 2.26 -10.56 -3.12
CA ALA A 120 3.12 -10.97 -2.02
C ALA A 120 4.15 -12.03 -2.43
N THR A 121 3.74 -13.00 -3.25
CA THR A 121 4.65 -14.00 -3.82
C THR A 121 5.77 -13.34 -4.64
N PHE A 122 5.41 -12.34 -5.45
CA PHE A 122 6.41 -11.57 -6.21
C PHE A 122 7.37 -10.82 -5.26
N VAL A 123 6.84 -10.20 -4.19
CA VAL A 123 7.68 -9.50 -3.20
C VAL A 123 8.65 -10.47 -2.54
N VAL A 124 8.20 -11.63 -2.06
CA VAL A 124 9.08 -12.59 -1.36
C VAL A 124 10.12 -13.21 -2.30
N ILE A 125 9.78 -13.46 -3.56
CA ILE A 125 10.76 -13.90 -4.57
C ILE A 125 11.83 -12.81 -4.77
N GLY A 126 11.42 -11.54 -4.90
CA GLY A 126 12.35 -10.42 -5.03
C GLY A 126 13.27 -10.28 -3.83
N VAL A 127 12.73 -10.38 -2.61
CA VAL A 127 13.52 -10.39 -1.35
C VAL A 127 14.48 -11.58 -1.31
N GLY A 128 14.03 -12.79 -1.70
CA GLY A 128 14.86 -13.99 -1.75
C GLY A 128 16.04 -13.86 -2.72
N LEU A 129 15.83 -13.27 -3.89
CA LEU A 129 16.89 -12.99 -4.86
C LEU A 129 17.89 -11.97 -4.33
N LEU A 130 17.44 -10.92 -3.63
CA LEU A 130 18.34 -9.97 -2.98
C LEU A 130 19.14 -10.63 -1.87
N TYR A 131 18.49 -11.46 -1.04
CA TYR A 131 19.17 -12.22 0.01
C TYR A 131 20.21 -13.18 -0.56
N LEU A 132 19.90 -13.90 -1.64
CA LEU A 132 20.84 -14.78 -2.34
C LEU A 132 22.11 -14.03 -2.78
N MET A 133 21.96 -12.79 -3.21
CA MET A 133 23.06 -11.98 -3.73
C MET A 133 23.85 -11.24 -2.63
N THR A 134 23.21 -10.90 -1.52
CA THR A 134 23.82 -10.05 -0.48
C THR A 134 24.11 -10.78 0.83
N GLY A 135 23.40 -11.89 1.11
CA GLY A 135 23.48 -12.62 2.37
C GLY A 135 22.92 -11.86 3.57
N THR A 136 22.10 -10.82 3.36
CA THR A 136 21.50 -10.01 4.43
C THR A 136 20.07 -9.63 4.12
N LEU A 137 19.25 -9.48 5.15
CA LEU A 137 17.86 -8.97 5.06
C LEU A 137 17.72 -7.55 5.59
N ASN A 138 18.74 -7.02 6.29
CA ASN A 138 18.73 -5.63 6.73
C ASN A 138 18.87 -4.68 5.54
N LEU A 139 17.93 -3.75 5.38
CA LEU A 139 17.86 -2.86 4.20
C LEU A 139 19.10 -1.98 4.03
N ALA A 140 19.68 -1.51 5.13
CA ALA A 140 20.85 -0.64 5.08
C ALA A 140 22.12 -1.40 4.68
N ASP A 141 22.32 -2.59 5.24
CA ASP A 141 23.42 -3.48 4.91
C ASP A 141 23.26 -4.03 3.46
N MET A 142 22.02 -4.38 3.09
CA MET A 142 21.68 -4.80 1.73
C MET A 142 22.04 -3.72 0.69
N ALA A 143 21.72 -2.45 0.95
CA ALA A 143 22.07 -1.35 0.06
C ALA A 143 23.58 -1.23 -0.17
N GLN A 144 24.39 -1.42 0.88
CA GLN A 144 25.84 -1.38 0.78
C GLN A 144 26.39 -2.57 -0.02
N ARG A 145 25.91 -3.78 0.27
CA ARG A 145 26.38 -5.01 -0.40
C ARG A 145 25.90 -5.10 -1.85
N LEU A 146 24.78 -4.48 -2.20
CA LEU A 146 24.29 -4.39 -3.57
C LEU A 146 25.16 -3.50 -4.47
N ALA A 147 25.89 -2.54 -3.93
CA ALA A 147 26.65 -1.56 -4.71
C ALA A 147 27.53 -2.18 -5.81
N PRO A 148 28.38 -3.20 -5.54
CA PRO A 148 29.18 -3.86 -6.57
C PRO A 148 28.41 -4.83 -7.46
N LEU A 149 27.21 -5.28 -7.04
CA LEU A 149 26.42 -6.32 -7.71
C LEU A 149 25.35 -5.73 -8.65
N ARG A 150 25.18 -4.42 -8.62
CA ARG A 150 24.19 -3.68 -9.42
C ARG A 150 24.39 -3.98 -10.91
N GLY A 151 23.40 -4.51 -11.57
CA GLY A 151 23.43 -4.88 -12.98
C GLY A 151 23.65 -6.36 -13.24
N THR A 152 23.83 -7.19 -12.21
CA THR A 152 23.74 -8.64 -12.36
C THR A 152 22.30 -9.06 -12.63
N ARG A 153 22.12 -10.13 -13.40
CA ARG A 153 20.78 -10.61 -13.77
C ARG A 153 19.86 -10.89 -12.59
N PRO A 154 20.32 -11.54 -11.49
CA PRO A 154 19.47 -11.78 -10.32
C PRO A 154 19.00 -10.49 -9.64
N VAL A 155 19.85 -9.45 -9.55
CA VAL A 155 19.50 -8.16 -8.95
C VAL A 155 18.46 -7.41 -9.82
N LEU A 156 18.61 -7.47 -11.16
CA LEU A 156 17.61 -6.91 -12.07
C LEU A 156 16.27 -7.68 -12.00
N ALA A 157 16.32 -9.01 -11.89
CA ALA A 157 15.14 -9.82 -11.67
C ALA A 157 14.45 -9.48 -10.33
N ALA A 158 15.22 -9.31 -9.25
CA ALA A 158 14.70 -8.88 -7.94
C ALA A 158 13.98 -7.53 -8.03
N LEU A 159 14.58 -6.55 -8.73
CA LEU A 159 13.96 -5.25 -8.97
C LEU A 159 12.61 -5.40 -9.71
N ALA A 160 12.56 -6.23 -10.76
CA ALA A 160 11.34 -6.48 -11.52
C ALA A 160 10.26 -7.14 -10.64
N PHE A 161 10.60 -8.19 -9.88
CA PHE A 161 9.67 -8.86 -8.98
C PHE A 161 9.13 -7.93 -7.90
N LEU A 162 9.97 -7.16 -7.24
CA LEU A 162 9.55 -6.16 -6.23
C LEU A 162 8.68 -5.06 -6.84
N THR A 163 9.04 -4.56 -8.03
CA THR A 163 8.26 -3.54 -8.73
C THR A 163 6.85 -4.05 -9.05
N VAL A 164 6.72 -5.23 -9.65
CA VAL A 164 5.42 -5.81 -10.00
C VAL A 164 4.63 -6.14 -8.74
N GLY A 165 5.23 -6.81 -7.75
CA GLY A 165 4.56 -7.21 -6.52
C GLY A 165 4.00 -6.03 -5.73
N LEU A 166 4.80 -5.00 -5.53
CA LEU A 166 4.37 -3.78 -4.84
C LEU A 166 3.41 -2.93 -5.68
N SER A 167 3.52 -2.96 -7.02
CA SER A 167 2.55 -2.33 -7.91
C SER A 167 1.16 -2.97 -7.83
N ILE A 168 1.08 -4.30 -7.66
CA ILE A 168 -0.18 -4.98 -7.39
C ILE A 168 -0.77 -4.49 -6.06
N LYS A 169 0.03 -4.43 -4.99
CA LYS A 169 -0.42 -3.98 -3.66
C LYS A 169 -0.81 -2.49 -3.64
N ALA A 170 -0.12 -1.65 -4.40
CA ALA A 170 -0.42 -0.23 -4.56
C ALA A 170 -1.55 0.06 -5.56
N ALA A 171 -2.04 -0.96 -6.26
CA ALA A 171 -3.02 -0.85 -7.35
C ALA A 171 -2.58 0.10 -8.47
N VAL A 172 -1.32 0.01 -8.90
CA VAL A 172 -0.82 0.72 -10.08
C VAL A 172 -1.50 0.14 -11.33
N PHE A 173 -1.93 1.03 -12.24
CA PHE A 173 -2.50 0.59 -13.53
C PHE A 173 -1.45 -0.20 -14.35
N PRO A 174 -1.82 -1.35 -14.98
CA PRO A 174 -3.14 -1.99 -15.08
C PRO A 174 -3.43 -3.02 -13.96
N LEU A 175 -2.60 -3.14 -12.93
CA LEU A 175 -2.68 -4.16 -11.87
C LEU A 175 -3.71 -3.83 -10.76
N HIS A 176 -4.62 -2.90 -11.01
CA HIS A 176 -5.57 -2.31 -10.05
C HIS A 176 -6.92 -3.04 -9.96
N GLN A 177 -7.16 -4.09 -10.74
CA GLN A 177 -8.50 -4.69 -10.95
C GLN A 177 -9.22 -5.13 -9.66
N TRP A 178 -8.48 -5.46 -8.61
CA TRP A 178 -9.03 -5.85 -7.32
C TRP A 178 -9.62 -4.68 -6.52
N LEU A 179 -9.06 -3.46 -6.70
CA LEU A 179 -9.33 -2.32 -5.82
C LEU A 179 -10.76 -1.76 -5.95
N PRO A 180 -11.33 -1.54 -7.15
CA PRO A 180 -12.66 -0.94 -7.27
C PRO A 180 -13.75 -1.76 -6.57
N ASN A 181 -13.71 -3.08 -6.71
CA ASN A 181 -14.69 -3.97 -6.08
C ASN A 181 -14.45 -4.06 -4.56
N ALA A 182 -13.20 -4.17 -4.11
CA ALA A 182 -12.87 -4.21 -2.70
C ALA A 182 -13.34 -2.95 -1.95
N TYR A 183 -13.16 -1.76 -2.54
CA TYR A 183 -13.57 -0.50 -1.91
C TYR A 183 -15.07 -0.24 -2.02
N ALA A 184 -15.73 -0.68 -3.09
CA ALA A 184 -17.16 -0.45 -3.31
C ALA A 184 -18.03 -1.32 -2.37
N TYR A 185 -17.66 -2.57 -2.19
CA TYR A 185 -18.49 -3.55 -1.48
C TYR A 185 -18.08 -3.79 -0.02
N ALA A 186 -16.93 -3.30 0.42
CA ALA A 186 -16.53 -3.37 1.83
C ALA A 186 -17.41 -2.47 2.71
N PRO A 187 -17.50 -2.79 4.01
CA PRO A 187 -18.11 -1.88 4.99
C PRO A 187 -17.45 -0.51 4.93
N SER A 188 -18.22 0.55 5.14
CA SER A 188 -17.76 1.92 4.91
C SER A 188 -16.53 2.30 5.73
N ALA A 189 -16.45 1.84 6.98
CA ALA A 189 -15.25 2.03 7.82
C ALA A 189 -14.01 1.32 7.25
N VAL A 190 -14.17 0.12 6.67
CA VAL A 190 -13.08 -0.60 6.00
C VAL A 190 -12.61 0.17 4.76
N SER A 191 -13.55 0.58 3.89
CA SER A 191 -13.22 1.36 2.70
C SER A 191 -12.49 2.66 3.05
N ALA A 192 -12.95 3.39 4.06
CA ALA A 192 -12.31 4.62 4.53
C ALA A 192 -10.86 4.37 5.00
N PHE A 193 -10.65 3.35 5.85
CA PHE A 193 -9.34 3.03 6.39
C PHE A 193 -8.36 2.55 5.32
N VAL A 194 -8.77 1.54 4.53
CA VAL A 194 -7.89 0.90 3.55
C VAL A 194 -7.58 1.85 2.37
N ALA A 195 -8.58 2.61 1.90
CA ALA A 195 -8.36 3.60 0.83
C ALA A 195 -7.42 4.73 1.27
N ALA A 196 -7.42 5.10 2.55
CA ALA A 196 -6.55 6.14 3.07
C ALA A 196 -5.11 5.65 3.33
N THR A 197 -4.89 4.37 3.62
CA THR A 197 -3.62 3.88 4.17
C THR A 197 -2.91 2.82 3.33
N ALA A 198 -3.56 1.71 2.97
CA ALA A 198 -2.89 0.51 2.46
C ALA A 198 -2.08 0.76 1.18
N THR A 199 -2.67 1.39 0.16
CA THR A 199 -1.96 1.71 -1.10
C THR A 199 -0.81 2.69 -0.89
N LYS A 200 -0.90 3.59 0.11
CA LYS A 200 0.14 4.57 0.45
C LYS A 200 1.33 3.90 1.10
N VAL A 201 1.09 2.97 2.01
CA VAL A 201 2.17 2.18 2.63
C VAL A 201 2.84 1.29 1.59
N ALA A 202 2.10 0.69 0.65
CA ALA A 202 2.69 -0.09 -0.45
C ALA A 202 3.58 0.79 -1.36
N LEU A 203 3.15 2.02 -1.69
CA LEU A 203 3.98 2.99 -2.42
C LEU A 203 5.20 3.43 -1.62
N TYR A 204 5.05 3.65 -0.30
CA TYR A 204 6.18 3.92 0.57
C TYR A 204 7.23 2.79 0.52
N VAL A 205 6.80 1.54 0.60
CA VAL A 205 7.72 0.38 0.50
C VAL A 205 8.40 0.34 -0.87
N LEU A 206 7.68 0.63 -1.96
CA LEU A 206 8.26 0.74 -3.30
C LEU A 206 9.34 1.82 -3.35
N MET A 207 9.08 3.00 -2.78
CA MET A 207 10.07 4.09 -2.67
C MET A 207 11.29 3.66 -1.85
N ARG A 208 11.09 2.90 -0.76
CA ARG A 208 12.20 2.36 0.04
C ARG A 208 13.11 1.46 -0.79
N TYR A 209 12.56 0.52 -1.55
CA TYR A 209 13.38 -0.31 -2.42
C TYR A 209 14.08 0.52 -3.49
N TYR A 210 13.38 1.42 -4.17
CA TYR A 210 13.97 2.19 -5.27
C TYR A 210 15.08 3.13 -4.82
N PHE A 211 14.86 3.91 -3.76
CA PHE A 211 15.77 4.99 -3.38
C PHE A 211 16.74 4.59 -2.26
N THR A 212 16.35 3.70 -1.35
CA THR A 212 17.22 3.28 -0.24
C THR A 212 18.04 2.04 -0.58
N VAL A 213 17.41 1.00 -1.14
CA VAL A 213 18.09 -0.30 -1.37
C VAL A 213 18.85 -0.33 -2.70
N PHE A 214 18.15 -0.09 -3.81
CA PHE A 214 18.79 -0.10 -5.13
C PHE A 214 19.57 1.19 -5.41
N GLY A 215 19.09 2.34 -4.93
CA GLY A 215 19.62 3.67 -5.22
C GLY A 215 19.15 4.21 -6.58
N GLU A 216 18.85 5.51 -6.62
CA GLU A 216 18.28 6.21 -7.78
C GLU A 216 19.01 5.97 -9.10
N PRO A 217 20.37 6.12 -9.20
CA PRO A 217 21.05 5.97 -10.47
C PRO A 217 20.93 4.56 -11.07
N GLN A 218 20.66 3.57 -10.24
CA GLN A 218 20.58 2.18 -10.69
C GLN A 218 19.22 1.81 -11.24
N VAL A 219 18.17 2.29 -10.59
CA VAL A 219 16.79 2.04 -11.01
C VAL A 219 16.51 2.74 -12.33
N PHE A 220 16.98 3.98 -12.49
CA PHE A 220 16.60 4.84 -13.62
C PHE A 220 17.61 4.90 -14.75
N ALA A 221 18.89 4.56 -14.53
CA ALA A 221 19.91 4.68 -15.57
C ALA A 221 20.10 3.41 -16.43
N ARG A 222 19.85 2.21 -15.87
CA ARG A 222 20.10 0.94 -16.57
C ARG A 222 18.89 0.31 -17.23
N LEU A 223 17.71 0.63 -16.76
CA LEU A 223 16.44 0.18 -17.32
C LEU A 223 15.63 1.40 -17.73
N PRO A 224 14.77 1.31 -18.75
CA PRO A 224 13.91 2.43 -19.14
C PRO A 224 12.76 2.63 -18.13
N MET A 225 13.10 2.57 -16.81
CA MET A 225 12.11 2.62 -15.73
C MET A 225 11.36 3.96 -15.69
N GLN A 226 12.04 5.07 -16.04
CA GLN A 226 11.40 6.38 -16.15
C GLN A 226 10.25 6.34 -17.17
N GLN A 227 10.55 5.87 -18.39
CA GLN A 227 9.55 5.79 -19.46
C GLN A 227 8.45 4.76 -19.11
N MET A 228 8.81 3.61 -18.56
CA MET A 228 7.82 2.61 -18.14
C MET A 228 6.87 3.16 -17.07
N LEU A 229 7.40 3.78 -16.02
CA LEU A 229 6.60 4.40 -14.97
C LEU A 229 5.77 5.56 -15.50
N LEU A 230 6.33 6.39 -16.39
CA LEU A 230 5.61 7.49 -17.04
C LEU A 230 4.39 6.98 -17.83
N VAL A 231 4.58 5.97 -18.67
CA VAL A 231 3.48 5.39 -19.47
C VAL A 231 2.41 4.78 -18.57
N LEU A 232 2.81 4.01 -17.54
CA LEU A 232 1.87 3.42 -16.59
C LEU A 232 1.13 4.49 -15.78
N ALA A 233 1.81 5.56 -15.38
CA ALA A 233 1.22 6.70 -14.69
C ALA A 233 0.15 7.39 -15.54
N LEU A 234 0.50 7.78 -16.77
CA LEU A 234 -0.43 8.43 -17.70
C LEU A 234 -1.62 7.53 -18.04
N ALA A 235 -1.37 6.25 -18.33
CA ALA A 235 -2.42 5.28 -18.57
C ALA A 235 -3.35 5.12 -17.36
N GLY A 236 -2.82 5.11 -16.14
CA GLY A 236 -3.59 5.09 -14.90
C GLY A 236 -4.41 6.36 -14.69
N MET A 237 -3.79 7.52 -14.88
CA MET A 237 -4.45 8.83 -14.72
C MET A 237 -5.63 8.98 -15.67
N PHE A 238 -5.42 8.80 -16.96
CA PHE A 238 -6.46 8.98 -17.97
C PHE A 238 -7.43 7.79 -18.01
N GLY A 239 -6.94 6.56 -18.03
CA GLY A 239 -7.76 5.36 -18.13
C GLY A 239 -8.69 5.20 -16.93
N ALA A 240 -8.17 5.28 -15.70
CA ALA A 240 -9.00 5.16 -14.52
C ALA A 240 -9.97 6.33 -14.34
N SER A 241 -9.58 7.56 -14.70
CA SER A 241 -10.49 8.72 -14.67
C SER A 241 -11.63 8.57 -15.67
N THR A 242 -11.34 8.10 -16.89
CA THR A 242 -12.38 7.83 -17.90
C THR A 242 -13.37 6.78 -17.39
N VAL A 243 -12.88 5.67 -16.84
CA VAL A 243 -13.76 4.63 -16.29
C VAL A 243 -14.57 5.16 -15.10
N ALA A 244 -13.99 6.03 -14.26
CA ALA A 244 -14.67 6.62 -13.12
C ALA A 244 -15.92 7.43 -13.52
N ILE A 245 -15.86 8.21 -14.62
CA ILE A 245 -16.98 9.02 -15.10
C ILE A 245 -18.22 8.18 -15.45
N PHE A 246 -18.03 6.95 -15.92
CA PHE A 246 -19.12 6.05 -16.32
C PHE A 246 -19.63 5.16 -15.17
N GLN A 247 -19.18 5.35 -13.92
CA GLN A 247 -19.69 4.59 -12.79
C GLN A 247 -21.02 5.16 -12.29
N THR A 248 -21.95 4.28 -11.96
CA THR A 248 -23.26 4.62 -11.37
C THR A 248 -23.28 4.50 -9.84
N ASP A 249 -22.22 4.02 -9.24
CA ASP A 249 -22.04 3.92 -7.79
C ASP A 249 -20.90 4.83 -7.32
N LEU A 250 -21.16 5.67 -6.32
CA LEU A 250 -20.20 6.67 -5.82
C LEU A 250 -18.97 6.02 -5.19
N LYS A 251 -19.13 4.96 -4.41
CA LYS A 251 -17.96 4.26 -3.82
C LYS A 251 -17.06 3.73 -4.93
N ARG A 252 -17.64 3.16 -5.99
CA ARG A 252 -16.91 2.62 -7.13
C ARG A 252 -16.27 3.73 -7.97
N LEU A 253 -16.95 4.85 -8.18
CA LEU A 253 -16.37 6.04 -8.82
C LEU A 253 -15.11 6.51 -8.08
N PHE A 254 -15.21 6.71 -6.77
CA PHE A 254 -14.07 7.15 -5.96
C PHE A 254 -12.99 6.08 -5.79
N ALA A 255 -13.30 4.80 -5.96
CA ALA A 255 -12.31 3.74 -6.03
C ALA A 255 -11.46 3.85 -7.31
N TYR A 256 -12.07 4.04 -8.50
CA TYR A 256 -11.33 4.32 -9.75
C TYR A 256 -10.56 5.64 -9.67
N SER A 257 -11.15 6.68 -9.07
CA SER A 257 -10.43 7.91 -8.77
C SER A 257 -9.18 7.65 -7.92
N SER A 258 -9.19 6.66 -7.01
CA SER A 258 -7.99 6.31 -6.23
C SER A 258 -6.88 5.73 -7.12
N VAL A 259 -7.23 4.92 -8.12
CA VAL A 259 -6.28 4.39 -9.12
C VAL A 259 -5.64 5.52 -9.93
N ALA A 260 -6.44 6.49 -10.37
CA ALA A 260 -5.92 7.68 -11.06
C ALA A 260 -4.94 8.46 -10.18
N GLN A 261 -5.24 8.64 -8.88
CA GLN A 261 -4.38 9.35 -7.95
C GLN A 261 -3.07 8.59 -7.65
N VAL A 262 -3.09 7.26 -7.63
CA VAL A 262 -1.86 6.46 -7.62
C VAL A 262 -1.02 6.75 -8.87
N GLY A 263 -1.66 6.93 -10.03
CA GLY A 263 -0.99 7.37 -11.26
C GLY A 263 -0.24 8.69 -11.08
N TYR A 264 -0.81 9.70 -10.42
CA TYR A 264 -0.11 10.97 -10.12
C TYR A 264 1.13 10.77 -9.24
N ILE A 265 1.07 9.88 -8.24
CA ILE A 265 2.24 9.58 -7.40
C ILE A 265 3.33 8.90 -8.23
N ILE A 266 2.97 7.91 -9.05
CA ILE A 266 3.91 7.22 -9.95
C ILE A 266 4.50 8.19 -11.00
N LEU A 267 3.71 9.17 -11.48
CA LEU A 267 4.21 10.23 -12.35
C LEU A 267 5.34 11.02 -11.66
N GLY A 268 5.14 11.42 -10.40
CA GLY A 268 6.20 12.08 -9.62
C GLY A 268 7.47 11.24 -9.52
N LEU A 269 7.33 9.93 -9.28
CA LEU A 269 8.47 9.00 -9.23
C LEU A 269 9.16 8.83 -10.60
N SER A 270 8.40 8.87 -11.69
CA SER A 270 8.94 8.65 -13.04
C SER A 270 9.93 9.72 -13.49
N PHE A 271 9.90 10.91 -12.88
CA PHE A 271 10.86 11.98 -13.23
C PHE A 271 12.28 11.69 -12.75
N GLY A 272 12.49 10.76 -11.81
CA GLY A 272 13.81 10.44 -11.27
C GLY A 272 14.53 11.67 -10.70
N SER A 273 13.80 12.59 -10.10
CA SER A 273 14.32 13.84 -9.54
C SER A 273 13.82 14.08 -8.12
N ALA A 274 14.62 14.81 -7.34
CA ALA A 274 14.24 15.16 -5.96
C ALA A 274 12.90 15.91 -5.88
N THR A 275 12.64 16.81 -6.83
CA THR A 275 11.39 17.57 -6.92
C THR A 275 10.21 16.65 -7.23
N GLY A 276 10.37 15.73 -8.20
CA GLY A 276 9.34 14.75 -8.56
C GLY A 276 9.03 13.81 -7.39
N LEU A 277 10.05 13.32 -6.70
CA LEU A 277 9.89 12.49 -5.50
C LEU A 277 9.16 13.26 -4.38
N ALA A 278 9.57 14.51 -4.10
CA ALA A 278 8.90 15.34 -3.10
C ALA A 278 7.43 15.58 -3.45
N ALA A 279 7.12 15.89 -4.71
CA ALA A 279 5.75 16.05 -5.18
C ALA A 279 4.93 14.77 -4.99
N GLY A 280 5.50 13.60 -5.32
CA GLY A 280 4.86 12.30 -5.10
C GLY A 280 4.58 12.01 -3.62
N ILE A 281 5.52 12.31 -2.72
CA ILE A 281 5.36 12.13 -1.27
C ILE A 281 4.28 13.06 -0.71
N VAL A 282 4.29 14.34 -1.07
CA VAL A 282 3.24 15.29 -0.64
C VAL A 282 1.88 14.87 -1.16
N HIS A 283 1.81 14.45 -2.44
CA HIS A 283 0.55 13.96 -3.02
C HIS A 283 0.05 12.67 -2.34
N LEU A 284 0.94 11.77 -1.94
CA LEU A 284 0.60 10.56 -1.19
C LEU A 284 -0.15 10.89 0.10
N PHE A 285 0.32 11.87 0.86
CA PHE A 285 -0.32 12.32 2.11
C PHE A 285 -1.69 12.95 1.83
N ASN A 286 -1.74 13.92 0.92
CA ASN A 286 -2.96 14.62 0.56
C ASN A 286 -4.04 13.63 0.06
N HIS A 287 -3.64 12.67 -0.78
CA HIS A 287 -4.51 11.62 -1.27
C HIS A 287 -5.01 10.72 -0.13
N GLY A 288 -4.14 10.37 0.84
CA GLY A 288 -4.55 9.59 2.01
C GLY A 288 -5.65 10.28 2.82
N VAL A 289 -5.43 11.52 3.21
CA VAL A 289 -6.40 12.32 3.98
C VAL A 289 -7.71 12.52 3.20
N THR A 290 -7.61 12.92 1.93
CA THR A 290 -8.78 13.16 1.08
C THR A 290 -9.62 11.90 0.90
N LYS A 291 -9.00 10.74 0.64
CA LYS A 291 -9.75 9.47 0.47
C LYS A 291 -10.37 8.99 1.77
N GLY A 292 -9.69 9.14 2.90
CA GLY A 292 -10.28 8.87 4.21
C GLY A 292 -11.56 9.67 4.42
N ALA A 293 -11.50 10.98 4.22
CA ALA A 293 -12.65 11.86 4.36
C ALA A 293 -13.79 11.50 3.38
N ILE A 294 -13.49 11.31 2.10
CA ILE A 294 -14.49 10.96 1.08
C ILE A 294 -15.21 9.66 1.43
N PHE A 295 -14.49 8.58 1.76
CA PHE A 295 -15.14 7.31 2.05
C PHE A 295 -15.92 7.31 3.37
N MET A 296 -15.51 8.12 4.37
CA MET A 296 -16.32 8.34 5.57
C MET A 296 -17.63 9.09 5.25
N LEU A 297 -17.56 10.12 4.41
CA LEU A 297 -18.74 10.85 3.96
C LEU A 297 -19.68 9.97 3.14
N LEU A 298 -19.15 9.15 2.24
CA LEU A 298 -19.94 8.19 1.47
C LEU A 298 -20.64 7.15 2.37
N GLY A 299 -19.99 6.72 3.44
CA GLY A 299 -20.61 5.85 4.43
C GLY A 299 -21.76 6.55 5.18
N ALA A 300 -21.59 7.82 5.54
CA ALA A 300 -22.65 8.61 6.16
C ALA A 300 -23.85 8.81 5.20
N VAL A 301 -23.58 9.10 3.92
CA VAL A 301 -24.64 9.20 2.89
C VAL A 301 -25.34 7.86 2.71
N ALA A 302 -24.62 6.75 2.63
CA ALA A 302 -25.22 5.42 2.50
C ALA A 302 -26.15 5.08 3.67
N ALA A 303 -25.76 5.47 4.89
CA ALA A 303 -26.57 5.26 6.09
C ALA A 303 -27.85 6.11 6.12
N THR A 304 -27.84 7.31 5.52
CA THR A 304 -29.00 8.23 5.53
C THR A 304 -29.94 8.01 4.35
N VAL A 305 -29.42 7.66 3.17
CA VAL A 305 -30.18 7.55 1.91
C VAL A 305 -30.48 6.10 1.53
N GLY A 306 -29.84 5.13 2.21
CA GLY A 306 -30.05 3.71 1.95
C GLY A 306 -29.20 3.15 0.80
N GLY A 307 -28.17 3.89 0.34
CA GLY A 307 -27.24 3.42 -0.70
C GLY A 307 -26.32 4.51 -1.24
N THR A 308 -25.42 4.13 -2.16
CA THR A 308 -24.47 5.02 -2.84
C THR A 308 -24.71 5.08 -4.36
N GLY A 309 -25.84 4.57 -4.87
CA GLY A 309 -26.25 4.69 -6.26
C GLY A 309 -26.51 6.16 -6.64
N LEU A 310 -26.15 6.54 -7.88
CA LEU A 310 -26.41 7.82 -8.52
C LEU A 310 -27.78 7.80 -9.19
#